data_f197bee53a4737595a617708a7a5aac0
#
_entry.id   f197bee53a4737595a617708a7a5aac0
#
_cell.length_a   1.000
_cell.length_b   1.000
_cell.length_c   1.000
_cell.angle_alpha   90.00
_cell.angle_beta   90.00
_cell.angle_gamma   90.00
#
_symmetry.space_group_name_H-M   'P 1'
#
loop_
_entity.id
_entity.type
_entity.pdbx_description
1 polymer ?
#
loop_
_entity_poly.entity_id
_entity_poly.type
_entity_poly.pdbx_seq_one_letter_code
_entity_poly.pdbx_strand_id
1 'polypeptide(L)'
;MKLLPLDSPELLELVGHWLGREENAKWLDFGNGVQAPTPAMLKIMTQRGLHVLRVYTGGVDEAPAGVVGLSNVDRRFKTATAWAVLGNKRYGGCTTAAVSELLSVGFDELGLAAVNAWTVEINVAARRVLEQLGFQPIGRQRHCHVIDGRAYDRLLFDLLASEHRAAAPRASPRG
;
A
#
# COMPACT_ATOMS: atom_id res chain seq x y z
N MET A 1 2.80 -2.51 16.38
CA MET A 1 2.67 -1.85 15.06
C MET A 1 1.47 -0.91 15.12
N LYS A 2 1.62 0.33 14.69
CA LYS A 2 0.57 1.35 14.63
C LYS A 2 0.56 1.98 13.24
N LEU A 3 -0.58 2.49 12.82
CA LEU A 3 -0.71 3.35 11.64
C LEU A 3 -0.77 4.81 12.08
N LEU A 4 0.22 5.61 11.71
CA LEU A 4 0.30 7.04 12.02
C LEU A 4 -0.17 7.86 10.81
N PRO A 5 -0.92 8.96 11.01
CA PRO A 5 -1.25 9.87 9.92
C PRO A 5 0.03 10.48 9.34
N LEU A 6 0.03 10.74 8.03
CA LEU A 6 1.13 11.41 7.33
C LEU A 6 0.86 12.92 7.31
N ASP A 7 1.02 13.58 8.46
CA ASP A 7 0.64 14.98 8.69
C ASP A 7 1.79 15.87 9.21
N SER A 8 2.90 15.26 9.69
CA SER A 8 4.04 16.04 10.16
C SER A 8 5.09 16.26 9.06
N PRO A 9 5.80 17.41 9.06
CA PRO A 9 6.89 17.67 8.11
C PRO A 9 7.96 16.58 8.11
N GLU A 10 8.32 16.07 9.28
CA GLU A 10 9.35 15.04 9.45
C GLU A 10 8.94 13.72 8.79
N LEU A 11 7.68 13.31 8.93
CA LEU A 11 7.16 12.11 8.28
C LEU A 11 7.02 12.30 6.77
N LEU A 12 6.63 13.48 6.29
CA LEU A 12 6.57 13.79 4.86
C LEU A 12 7.96 13.69 4.21
N GLU A 13 8.99 14.26 4.84
CA GLU A 13 10.37 14.16 4.36
C GLU A 13 10.87 12.71 4.38
N LEU A 14 10.61 11.99 5.47
CA LEU A 14 11.01 10.59 5.62
C LEU A 14 10.37 9.70 4.54
N VAL A 15 9.07 9.84 4.33
CA VAL A 15 8.33 9.08 3.30
C VAL A 15 8.81 9.47 1.90
N GLY A 16 8.99 10.77 1.61
CA GLY A 16 9.55 11.22 0.35
C GLY A 16 10.92 10.60 0.07
N HIS A 17 11.79 10.53 1.08
CA HIS A 17 13.08 9.86 0.98
C HIS A 17 12.94 8.35 0.68
N TRP A 18 12.03 7.64 1.37
CA TRP A 18 11.81 6.20 1.11
C TRP A 18 11.29 5.93 -0.29
N LEU A 19 10.35 6.74 -0.77
CA LEU A 19 9.77 6.60 -2.11
C LEU A 19 10.80 6.92 -3.21
N GLY A 20 11.72 7.85 -2.95
CA GLY A 20 12.78 8.25 -3.87
C GLY A 20 13.95 7.28 -3.98
N ARG A 21 14.09 6.32 -3.07
CA ARG A 21 15.14 5.29 -3.18
C ARG A 21 14.93 4.43 -4.41
N GLU A 22 15.95 4.21 -5.21
CA GLU A 22 15.91 3.41 -6.44
C GLU A 22 15.29 2.01 -6.20
N GLU A 23 15.65 1.37 -5.09
CA GLU A 23 15.14 0.06 -4.70
C GLU A 23 13.62 0.03 -4.49
N ASN A 24 12.98 1.17 -4.19
CA ASN A 24 11.54 1.32 -4.03
C ASN A 24 10.90 1.96 -5.27
N ALA A 25 11.46 3.05 -5.76
CA ALA A 25 10.92 3.86 -6.86
C ALA A 25 10.65 3.03 -8.13
N LYS A 26 11.53 2.08 -8.44
CA LYS A 26 11.37 1.20 -9.61
C LYS A 26 10.09 0.37 -9.64
N TRP A 27 9.44 0.16 -8.49
CA TRP A 27 8.19 -0.60 -8.36
C TRP A 27 6.94 0.28 -8.39
N LEU A 28 7.09 1.61 -8.36
CA LEU A 28 6.01 2.55 -8.10
C LEU A 28 5.56 3.25 -9.39
N ASP A 29 4.30 3.63 -9.41
CA ASP A 29 3.70 4.53 -10.42
C ASP A 29 2.48 5.21 -9.79
N PHE A 30 2.60 6.51 -9.53
CA PHE A 30 1.52 7.33 -8.98
C PHE A 30 0.71 8.04 -10.07
N GLY A 31 0.85 7.60 -11.31
CA GLY A 31 0.22 8.18 -12.49
C GLY A 31 1.13 9.13 -13.25
N ASN A 32 0.94 9.21 -14.56
CA ASN A 32 1.74 10.05 -15.47
C ASN A 32 3.26 9.84 -15.36
N GLY A 33 3.70 8.62 -15.00
CA GLY A 33 5.11 8.28 -14.82
C GLY A 33 5.76 8.82 -13.55
N VAL A 34 5.00 9.35 -12.60
CA VAL A 34 5.52 9.79 -11.31
C VAL A 34 5.81 8.57 -10.43
N GLN A 35 7.09 8.28 -10.24
CA GLN A 35 7.54 7.16 -9.40
C GLN A 35 7.81 7.59 -7.95
N ALA A 36 8.31 8.81 -7.74
CA ALA A 36 8.68 9.32 -6.43
C ALA A 36 8.03 10.68 -6.17
N PRO A 37 6.89 10.72 -5.46
CA PRO A 37 6.29 11.99 -5.06
C PRO A 37 7.21 12.76 -4.10
N THR A 38 7.29 14.07 -4.30
CA THR A 38 7.98 14.97 -3.37
C THR A 38 7.19 15.13 -2.07
N PRO A 39 7.81 15.58 -0.96
CA PRO A 39 7.08 15.88 0.29
C PRO A 39 5.91 16.85 0.07
N ALA A 40 6.06 17.86 -0.79
CA ALA A 40 5.00 18.79 -1.14
C ALA A 40 3.83 18.09 -1.86
N MET A 41 4.10 17.18 -2.81
CA MET A 41 3.08 16.38 -3.47
C MET A 41 2.37 15.45 -2.48
N LEU A 42 3.11 14.80 -1.59
CA LEU A 42 2.54 13.95 -0.54
C LEU A 42 1.57 14.74 0.35
N LYS A 43 1.95 15.95 0.75
CA LYS A 43 1.07 16.85 1.51
C LYS A 43 -0.23 17.16 0.77
N ILE A 44 -0.14 17.46 -0.52
CA ILE A 44 -1.33 17.73 -1.35
C ILE A 44 -2.21 16.47 -1.46
N MET A 45 -1.60 15.30 -1.66
CA MET A 45 -2.31 14.02 -1.75
C MET A 45 -3.13 13.74 -0.48
N THR A 46 -2.56 13.98 0.72
CA THR A 46 -3.25 13.75 1.99
C THR A 46 -4.41 14.71 2.24
N GLN A 47 -4.41 15.90 1.62
CA GLN A 47 -5.42 16.93 1.84
C GLN A 47 -6.69 16.78 0.98
N ARG A 48 -6.62 16.06 -0.15
CA ARG A 48 -7.72 16.00 -1.13
C ARG A 48 -8.73 14.86 -0.91
N GLY A 49 -8.52 14.00 0.06
CA GLY A 49 -9.40 12.85 0.33
C GLY A 49 -9.44 11.77 -0.77
N LEU A 50 -8.62 11.94 -1.83
CA LEU A 50 -8.44 10.94 -2.88
C LEU A 50 -7.38 9.88 -2.52
N HIS A 51 -6.62 10.16 -1.46
CA HIS A 51 -5.56 9.30 -0.96
C HIS A 51 -5.63 9.21 0.56
N VAL A 52 -5.43 8.02 1.08
CA VAL A 52 -5.24 7.77 2.51
C VAL A 52 -3.84 7.21 2.70
N LEU A 53 -2.94 7.99 3.27
CA LEU A 53 -1.56 7.61 3.51
C LEU A 53 -1.30 7.44 5.00
N ARG A 54 -0.64 6.36 5.40
CA ARG A 54 -0.28 6.07 6.78
C ARG A 54 1.16 5.59 6.85
N VAL A 55 1.90 6.09 7.80
CA VAL A 55 3.20 5.52 8.19
C VAL A 55 2.94 4.40 9.19
N TYR A 56 3.44 3.22 8.95
CA TYR A 56 3.37 2.14 9.93
C TYR A 56 4.67 2.05 10.72
N THR A 57 4.52 1.66 11.98
CA THR A 57 5.65 1.49 12.92
C THR A 57 6.04 0.03 13.04
N GLY A 58 7.28 -0.20 13.44
CA GLY A 58 7.81 -1.54 13.70
C GLY A 58 8.63 -1.59 14.99
N GLY A 59 8.85 -2.82 15.50
CA GLY A 59 9.63 -3.04 16.71
C GLY A 59 8.90 -2.63 17.99
N VAL A 60 9.59 -2.83 19.11
CA VAL A 60 9.11 -2.43 20.45
C VAL A 60 9.24 -0.92 20.69
N ASP A 61 10.15 -0.28 19.97
CA ASP A 61 10.39 1.16 19.95
C ASP A 61 9.38 1.95 19.09
N GLU A 62 8.48 1.23 18.41
CA GLU A 62 7.47 1.80 17.52
C GLU A 62 8.05 2.78 16.48
N ALA A 63 9.27 2.49 16.00
CA ALA A 63 9.94 3.33 15.02
C ALA A 63 9.24 3.29 13.65
N PRO A 64 9.25 4.41 12.88
CA PRO A 64 8.74 4.42 11.52
C PRO A 64 9.39 3.32 10.66
N ALA A 65 8.58 2.46 10.06
CA ALA A 65 9.02 1.27 9.34
C ALA A 65 8.75 1.32 7.84
N GLY A 66 7.69 1.98 7.44
CA GLY A 66 7.31 2.12 6.05
C GLY A 66 6.03 2.92 5.89
N VAL A 67 5.50 2.94 4.67
CA VAL A 67 4.27 3.65 4.32
C VAL A 67 3.31 2.72 3.60
N VAL A 68 2.03 2.84 3.92
CA VAL A 68 0.92 2.19 3.23
C VAL A 68 -0.07 3.24 2.76
N GLY A 69 -0.71 3.00 1.62
CA GLY A 69 -1.64 3.95 1.05
C GLY A 69 -2.80 3.31 0.30
N LEU A 70 -3.93 4.00 0.36
CA LEU A 70 -5.04 3.85 -0.58
C LEU A 70 -5.01 5.07 -1.50
N SER A 71 -4.89 4.83 -2.80
CA SER A 71 -4.92 5.86 -3.84
C SER A 71 -6.16 5.74 -4.69
N ASN A 72 -6.54 6.83 -5.37
CA ASN A 72 -7.72 6.88 -6.22
C ASN A 72 -9.00 6.41 -5.49
N VAL A 73 -9.18 6.91 -4.26
CA VAL A 73 -10.36 6.60 -3.47
C VAL A 73 -11.58 7.18 -4.17
N ASP A 74 -12.41 6.30 -4.71
CA ASP A 74 -13.68 6.65 -5.36
C ASP A 74 -14.85 6.32 -4.42
N ARG A 75 -15.45 7.37 -3.87
CA ARG A 75 -16.56 7.21 -2.93
C ARG A 75 -17.88 6.85 -3.61
N ARG A 76 -18.02 7.10 -4.91
CA ARG A 76 -19.21 6.77 -5.69
C ARG A 76 -19.23 5.29 -6.04
N PHE A 77 -18.11 4.78 -6.56
CA PHE A 77 -17.98 3.36 -6.91
C PHE A 77 -17.41 2.50 -5.77
N LYS A 78 -17.05 3.14 -4.65
CA LYS A 78 -16.54 2.49 -3.42
C LYS A 78 -15.31 1.62 -3.68
N THR A 79 -14.35 2.16 -4.41
CA THR A 79 -13.10 1.49 -4.77
C THR A 79 -11.88 2.33 -4.42
N ALA A 80 -10.74 1.69 -4.28
CA ALA A 80 -9.43 2.32 -4.16
C ALA A 80 -8.34 1.37 -4.65
N THR A 81 -7.11 1.86 -4.77
CA THR A 81 -5.92 1.06 -5.06
C THR A 81 -4.98 1.06 -3.87
N ALA A 82 -4.69 -0.11 -3.33
CA ALA A 82 -3.75 -0.27 -2.22
C ALA A 82 -2.31 -0.39 -2.72
N TRP A 83 -1.39 0.18 -1.95
CA TRP A 83 0.05 0.05 -2.16
C TRP A 83 0.81 0.15 -0.84
N ALA A 84 2.04 -0.34 -0.82
CA ALA A 84 2.91 -0.30 0.34
C ALA A 84 4.37 -0.15 -0.05
N VAL A 85 5.15 0.52 0.78
CA VAL A 85 6.60 0.61 0.66
C VAL A 85 7.24 0.35 2.01
N LEU A 86 8.19 -0.58 2.05
CA LEU A 86 9.05 -0.81 3.20
C LEU A 86 10.16 0.25 3.23
N GLY A 87 10.12 1.10 4.22
CA GLY A 87 11.12 2.16 4.42
C GLY A 87 12.37 1.69 5.13
N ASN A 88 12.21 0.84 6.14
CA ASN A 88 13.30 0.27 6.93
C ASN A 88 13.24 -1.26 6.91
N LYS A 89 14.22 -1.87 6.25
CA LYS A 89 14.31 -3.34 6.02
C LYS A 89 14.29 -4.17 7.32
N ARG A 90 14.70 -3.59 8.43
CA ARG A 90 14.65 -4.23 9.76
C ARG A 90 13.23 -4.67 10.14
N TYR A 91 12.22 -3.98 9.64
CA TYR A 91 10.81 -4.20 9.97
C TYR A 91 9.99 -4.83 8.84
N GLY A 92 10.64 -5.54 7.91
CA GLY A 92 9.98 -6.16 6.74
C GLY A 92 8.79 -7.05 7.09
N GLY A 93 8.81 -7.72 8.24
CA GLY A 93 7.70 -8.54 8.71
C GLY A 93 6.43 -7.78 9.10
N CYS A 94 6.47 -6.45 9.24
CA CYS A 94 5.32 -5.65 9.64
C CYS A 94 4.43 -5.22 8.45
N THR A 95 4.91 -5.30 7.22
CA THR A 95 4.21 -4.76 6.03
C THR A 95 2.85 -5.43 5.80
N THR A 96 2.76 -6.75 5.89
CA THR A 96 1.49 -7.48 5.70
C THR A 96 0.45 -7.04 6.74
N ALA A 97 0.83 -6.93 8.00
CA ALA A 97 -0.06 -6.46 9.06
C ALA A 97 -0.50 -5.00 8.84
N ALA A 98 0.42 -4.14 8.40
CA ALA A 98 0.12 -2.74 8.10
C ALA A 98 -0.87 -2.58 6.94
N VAL A 99 -0.72 -3.37 5.87
CA VAL A 99 -1.68 -3.38 4.75
C VAL A 99 -3.04 -3.92 5.21
N SER A 100 -3.08 -4.97 6.04
CA SER A 100 -4.32 -5.50 6.61
C SER A 100 -5.09 -4.43 7.42
N GLU A 101 -4.40 -3.68 8.27
CA GLU A 101 -4.99 -2.57 9.03
C GLU A 101 -5.52 -1.46 8.10
N LEU A 102 -4.75 -1.09 7.08
CA LEU A 102 -5.18 -0.10 6.08
C LEU A 102 -6.42 -0.57 5.33
N LEU A 103 -6.51 -1.86 4.98
CA LEU A 103 -7.70 -2.44 4.34
C LEU A 103 -8.93 -2.34 5.25
N SER A 104 -8.78 -2.56 6.57
CA SER A 104 -9.85 -2.36 7.54
C SER A 104 -10.32 -0.90 7.57
N VAL A 105 -9.40 0.07 7.55
CA VAL A 105 -9.76 1.49 7.39
C VAL A 105 -10.55 1.71 6.08
N GLY A 106 -10.12 1.13 4.97
CA GLY A 106 -10.80 1.23 3.68
C GLY A 106 -12.22 0.66 3.72
N PHE A 107 -12.38 -0.55 4.21
CA PHE A 107 -13.66 -1.25 4.20
C PHE A 107 -14.62 -0.79 5.31
N ASP A 108 -14.12 -0.59 6.53
CA ASP A 108 -14.97 -0.33 7.70
C ASP A 108 -15.23 1.17 7.92
N GLU A 109 -14.25 2.04 7.68
CA GLU A 109 -14.38 3.48 7.91
C GLU A 109 -14.79 4.23 6.64
N LEU A 110 -14.20 3.90 5.49
CA LEU A 110 -14.50 4.56 4.21
C LEU A 110 -15.67 3.89 3.45
N GLY A 111 -16.08 2.70 3.87
CA GLY A 111 -17.19 1.95 3.26
C GLY A 111 -16.88 1.45 1.85
N LEU A 112 -15.60 1.18 1.53
CA LEU A 112 -15.22 0.65 0.23
C LEU A 112 -15.83 -0.75 0.02
N ALA A 113 -16.18 -1.06 -1.23
CA ALA A 113 -16.68 -2.38 -1.63
C ALA A 113 -15.55 -3.28 -2.13
N ALA A 114 -14.56 -2.70 -2.81
CA ALA A 114 -13.42 -3.42 -3.35
C ALA A 114 -12.15 -2.56 -3.29
N VAL A 115 -11.01 -3.22 -3.08
CA VAL A 115 -9.69 -2.60 -3.15
C VAL A 115 -8.87 -3.34 -4.21
N ASN A 116 -8.35 -2.58 -5.17
CA ASN A 116 -7.46 -3.09 -6.20
C ASN A 116 -6.01 -3.01 -5.75
N ALA A 117 -5.16 -3.82 -6.32
CA ALA A 117 -3.71 -3.73 -6.21
C ALA A 117 -3.05 -4.26 -7.47
N TRP A 118 -1.82 -3.84 -7.71
CA TRP A 118 -1.00 -4.42 -8.76
C TRP A 118 0.45 -4.56 -8.29
N THR A 119 1.17 -5.46 -8.91
CA THR A 119 2.61 -5.60 -8.71
C THR A 119 3.30 -5.92 -10.03
N VAL A 120 4.54 -5.49 -10.18
CA VAL A 120 5.36 -5.91 -11.32
C VAL A 120 5.64 -7.41 -11.19
N GLU A 121 5.53 -8.16 -12.28
CA GLU A 121 5.61 -9.63 -12.29
C GLU A 121 6.85 -10.22 -11.60
N ILE A 122 7.97 -9.49 -11.60
CA ILE A 122 9.22 -9.90 -10.94
C ILE A 122 9.31 -9.48 -9.46
N ASN A 123 8.35 -8.70 -8.93
CA ASN A 123 8.32 -8.30 -7.53
C ASN A 123 7.67 -9.39 -6.65
N VAL A 124 8.44 -10.44 -6.39
CA VAL A 124 7.96 -11.61 -5.62
C VAL A 124 7.53 -11.22 -4.20
N ALA A 125 8.22 -10.26 -3.56
CA ALA A 125 7.89 -9.84 -2.20
C ALA A 125 6.49 -9.19 -2.13
N ALA A 126 6.18 -8.27 -3.03
CA ALA A 126 4.87 -7.63 -3.08
C ALA A 126 3.76 -8.66 -3.40
N ARG A 127 4.00 -9.57 -4.35
CA ARG A 127 3.05 -10.63 -4.67
C ARG A 127 2.71 -11.49 -3.45
N ARG A 128 3.71 -11.90 -2.67
CA ARG A 128 3.49 -12.67 -1.44
C ARG A 128 2.61 -11.94 -0.41
N VAL A 129 2.80 -10.64 -0.25
CA VAL A 129 1.95 -9.83 0.64
C VAL A 129 0.50 -9.86 0.17
N LEU A 130 0.24 -9.66 -1.12
CA LEU A 130 -1.12 -9.70 -1.69
C LEU A 130 -1.76 -11.09 -1.52
N GLU A 131 -1.03 -12.16 -1.80
CA GLU A 131 -1.49 -13.55 -1.62
C GLU A 131 -1.83 -13.85 -0.16
N GLN A 132 -0.98 -13.44 0.80
CA GLN A 132 -1.22 -13.62 2.23
C GLN A 132 -2.46 -12.87 2.74
N LEU A 133 -2.79 -11.73 2.12
CA LEU A 133 -3.97 -10.93 2.46
C LEU A 133 -5.25 -11.40 1.75
N GLY A 134 -5.17 -12.43 0.91
CA GLY A 134 -6.30 -13.01 0.22
C GLY A 134 -6.72 -12.29 -1.06
N PHE A 135 -5.88 -11.39 -1.57
CA PHE A 135 -6.14 -10.76 -2.88
C PHE A 135 -6.25 -11.81 -3.98
N GLN A 136 -7.27 -11.67 -4.83
CA GLN A 136 -7.52 -12.54 -5.96
C GLN A 136 -6.85 -11.98 -7.23
N PRO A 137 -6.16 -12.81 -8.03
CA PRO A 137 -5.64 -12.37 -9.32
C PRO A 137 -6.80 -12.16 -10.31
N ILE A 138 -6.83 -10.98 -10.96
CA ILE A 138 -7.89 -10.58 -11.88
C ILE A 138 -7.41 -10.32 -13.29
N GLY A 139 -6.11 -10.25 -13.51
CA GLY A 139 -5.59 -10.04 -14.85
C GLY A 139 -4.13 -9.62 -14.90
N ARG A 140 -3.72 -9.18 -16.09
CA ARG A 140 -2.35 -8.79 -16.42
C ARG A 140 -2.37 -7.63 -17.41
N GLN A 141 -1.61 -6.59 -17.11
CA GLN A 141 -1.24 -5.55 -18.08
C GLN A 141 0.12 -5.87 -18.67
N ARG A 142 0.17 -6.11 -19.98
CA ARG A 142 1.42 -6.51 -20.64
C ARG A 142 2.30 -5.32 -20.96
N HIS A 143 3.61 -5.46 -20.72
CA HIS A 143 4.68 -4.53 -21.09
C HIS A 143 4.42 -3.07 -20.68
N CYS A 144 3.80 -2.87 -19.52
CA CYS A 144 3.35 -1.56 -19.05
C CYS A 144 4.24 -0.96 -17.94
N HIS A 145 5.29 -1.65 -17.54
CA HIS A 145 6.20 -1.18 -16.48
C HIS A 145 7.65 -1.35 -16.91
N VAL A 146 8.40 -0.23 -16.95
CA VAL A 146 9.78 -0.24 -17.43
C VAL A 146 10.74 -0.11 -16.24
N ILE A 147 11.70 -1.04 -16.14
CA ILE A 147 12.79 -1.00 -15.17
C ILE A 147 14.08 -1.22 -15.96
N ASP A 148 15.03 -0.30 -15.83
CA ASP A 148 16.34 -0.36 -16.52
C ASP A 148 16.21 -0.59 -18.03
N GLY A 149 15.26 0.08 -18.67
CA GLY A 149 14.99 -0.03 -20.10
C GLY A 149 14.28 -1.31 -20.55
N ARG A 150 13.97 -2.22 -19.63
CA ARG A 150 13.23 -3.46 -19.92
C ARG A 150 11.76 -3.34 -19.51
N ALA A 151 10.87 -3.76 -20.41
CA ALA A 151 9.43 -3.78 -20.16
C ALA A 151 9.03 -5.08 -19.43
N TYR A 152 8.19 -4.91 -18.41
CA TYR A 152 7.59 -5.96 -17.59
C TYR A 152 6.07 -5.83 -17.57
N ASP A 153 5.41 -6.93 -17.24
CA ASP A 153 3.98 -6.94 -17.01
C ASP A 153 3.64 -6.53 -15.57
N ARG A 154 2.45 -5.96 -15.38
CA ARG A 154 1.83 -5.81 -14.07
C ARG A 154 0.79 -6.90 -13.88
N LEU A 155 0.87 -7.60 -12.75
CA LEU A 155 -0.15 -8.52 -12.29
C LEU A 155 -1.19 -7.73 -11.51
N LEU A 156 -2.46 -7.91 -11.84
CA LEU A 156 -3.59 -7.17 -11.26
C LEU A 156 -4.33 -8.06 -10.28
N PHE A 157 -4.73 -7.46 -9.17
CA PHE A 157 -5.42 -8.13 -8.07
C PHE A 157 -6.58 -7.26 -7.57
N ASP A 158 -7.56 -7.90 -6.95
CA ASP A 158 -8.57 -7.23 -6.13
C ASP A 158 -8.86 -7.99 -4.84
N LEU A 159 -9.50 -7.30 -3.90
CA LEU A 159 -10.03 -7.86 -2.67
C LEU A 159 -11.37 -7.19 -2.38
N LEU A 160 -12.41 -8.00 -2.13
CA LEU A 160 -13.72 -7.52 -1.74
C LEU A 160 -13.82 -7.35 -0.23
N ALA A 161 -14.64 -6.41 0.23
CA ALA A 161 -14.87 -6.17 1.66
C ALA A 161 -15.31 -7.44 2.41
N SER A 162 -16.16 -8.29 1.78
CA SER A 162 -16.60 -9.56 2.34
C SER A 162 -15.46 -10.56 2.52
N GLU A 163 -14.49 -10.59 1.61
CA GLU A 163 -13.34 -11.49 1.65
C GLU A 163 -12.36 -11.07 2.75
N HIS A 164 -12.11 -9.78 2.92
CA HIS A 164 -11.24 -9.26 3.97
C HIS A 164 -11.76 -9.62 5.37
N ARG A 165 -13.04 -9.45 5.64
CA ARG A 165 -13.66 -9.81 6.93
C ARG A 165 -13.63 -11.32 7.21
N ALA A 166 -13.72 -12.15 6.19
CA ALA A 166 -13.62 -13.60 6.31
C ALA A 166 -12.17 -14.06 6.61
N ALA A 167 -11.16 -13.33 6.13
CA ALA A 167 -9.75 -13.64 6.34
C ALA A 167 -9.21 -13.16 7.70
N ALA A 168 -9.93 -12.30 8.43
CA ALA A 168 -9.53 -11.87 9.77
C ALA A 168 -9.43 -13.10 10.71
N PRO A 169 -8.33 -13.31 11.44
CA PRO A 169 -8.21 -14.45 12.33
C PRO A 169 -9.34 -14.41 13.37
N ARG A 170 -10.12 -15.48 13.44
CA ARG A 170 -11.06 -15.66 14.54
C ARG A 170 -10.30 -15.58 15.83
N ALA A 171 -10.58 -14.57 16.66
CA ALA A 171 -10.07 -14.52 18.02
C ALA A 171 -10.42 -15.85 18.68
N SER A 172 -9.40 -16.62 19.09
CA SER A 172 -9.63 -17.86 19.84
C SER A 172 -10.44 -17.51 21.07
N PRO A 173 -11.54 -18.21 21.36
CA PRO A 173 -12.25 -18.00 22.60
C PRO A 173 -11.28 -18.26 23.74
N ARG A 174 -11.09 -17.26 24.60
CA ARG A 174 -10.34 -17.44 25.85
C ARG A 174 -11.13 -18.47 26.68
N GLY A 175 -10.56 -19.67 26.80
CA GLY A 175 -10.97 -20.63 27.78
C GLY A 175 -10.59 -20.20 29.19
#